data_a4f0c865a1c0be1b7ef5ea55da16b6f8
#
_entry.id   a4f0c865a1c0be1b7ef5ea55da16b6f8
#
_cell.length_a   1.000
_cell.length_b   1.000
_cell.length_c   1.000
_cell.angle_alpha   90.00
_cell.angle_beta   90.00
_cell.angle_gamma   90.00
#
_symmetry.space_group_name_H-M   'P 1'
#
loop_
_entity.id
_entity.type
_entity.pdbx_description
1 polymer ?
#
loop_
_entity_poly.entity_id
_entity_poly.type
_entity_poly.pdbx_seq_one_letter_code
_entity_poly.pdbx_strand_id
1 'polypeptide(L)'
;GPKKAMDKGQFDLFSALGGESEVTENVFSISVPDDTWDRKHQLALERDMLGLYVSGHPLDGFEEALDAQVDTSLSVVASEELKNGAEVQIGGIISAVDRRVSKKDGSPWAIVTIEDQHGVQVEMLVFNKVYALVGPQIVEDNIVVAKAHVSIRDDRFGVFCDDMKVPELGPGGGAGLPLRLTLRTDQCTMGNISRLKQVLVANKGDSDVYLNVVCGTESKMMILGEHLRVNRSASLMGDLKATMGPGILG
;
A
#
# COMPACT_ATOMS: atom_id res chain seq x y z
N GLY A 1 -1.58 -39.48 -25.57
CA GLY A 1 -0.66 -38.72 -24.74
C GLY A 1 -1.27 -37.41 -24.34
N PRO A 2 -1.22 -36.96 -23.07
CA PRO A 2 -1.80 -35.70 -22.66
C PRO A 2 -0.90 -34.56 -23.10
N LYS A 3 -1.49 -33.56 -23.74
CA LYS A 3 -0.84 -32.30 -24.08
C LYS A 3 -0.58 -31.49 -22.79
N LYS A 4 0.68 -31.27 -22.48
CA LYS A 4 1.11 -30.26 -21.50
C LYS A 4 0.64 -28.88 -21.96
N ALA A 5 -0.23 -28.25 -21.23
CA ALA A 5 -0.44 -26.82 -21.31
C ALA A 5 0.85 -26.14 -20.83
N MET A 6 1.52 -25.41 -21.71
CA MET A 6 2.63 -24.56 -21.34
C MET A 6 2.07 -23.35 -20.59
N ASP A 7 2.44 -23.26 -19.35
CA ASP A 7 2.22 -22.11 -18.50
C ASP A 7 3.01 -20.94 -19.08
N LYS A 8 2.28 -19.97 -19.66
CA LYS A 8 2.86 -18.79 -20.31
C LYS A 8 2.82 -17.64 -19.33
N GLY A 9 3.99 -17.14 -18.98
CA GLY A 9 4.11 -15.78 -18.50
C GLY A 9 4.61 -15.55 -17.08
N GLN A 10 5.20 -16.55 -16.41
CA GLN A 10 5.94 -16.27 -15.17
C GLN A 10 7.43 -16.12 -15.47
N PHE A 11 7.95 -14.92 -15.39
CA PHE A 11 9.38 -14.67 -15.41
C PHE A 11 9.90 -14.54 -13.99
N ASP A 12 10.73 -15.47 -13.60
CA ASP A 12 11.51 -15.44 -12.38
C ASP A 12 12.71 -14.54 -12.57
N LEU A 13 12.65 -13.35 -11.97
CA LEU A 13 13.65 -12.31 -12.08
C LEU A 13 15.01 -12.72 -11.50
N PHE A 14 15.04 -13.72 -10.62
CA PHE A 14 16.24 -14.14 -9.90
C PHE A 14 16.96 -15.34 -10.52
N SER A 15 16.34 -16.09 -11.43
CA SER A 15 16.99 -17.20 -12.12
C SER A 15 18.11 -16.76 -13.04
N ALA A 16 18.17 -15.48 -13.43
CA ALA A 16 19.18 -14.95 -14.33
C ALA A 16 20.45 -14.43 -13.62
N LEU A 17 20.45 -14.34 -12.30
CA LEU A 17 21.53 -13.75 -11.50
C LEU A 17 22.32 -14.80 -10.69
N GLY A 18 22.49 -16.00 -11.19
CA GLY A 18 23.34 -17.08 -10.69
C GLY A 18 24.15 -16.77 -9.40
N GLY A 19 23.51 -16.88 -8.24
CA GLY A 19 24.16 -16.74 -6.95
C GLY A 19 23.26 -17.36 -5.89
N GLU A 20 23.73 -18.47 -5.32
CA GLU A 20 23.11 -19.14 -4.19
C GLU A 20 23.03 -18.19 -3.00
N SER A 21 21.82 -17.73 -2.70
CA SER A 21 21.45 -17.22 -1.39
C SER A 21 19.97 -17.51 -1.22
N GLU A 22 19.63 -18.31 -0.22
CA GLU A 22 18.29 -18.56 0.25
C GLU A 22 17.65 -17.21 0.64
N VAL A 23 16.86 -16.64 -0.24
CA VAL A 23 15.98 -15.52 0.06
C VAL A 23 14.56 -15.98 -0.20
N THR A 24 13.81 -15.96 0.86
CA THR A 24 12.41 -16.32 1.00
C THR A 24 11.54 -15.89 -0.19
N GLU A 25 10.72 -16.86 -0.63
CA GLU A 25 9.73 -16.76 -1.70
C GLU A 25 8.73 -15.63 -1.47
N ASN A 26 9.03 -14.46 -2.00
CA ASN A 26 8.03 -13.50 -2.44
C ASN A 26 8.59 -12.77 -3.65
N VAL A 27 8.77 -13.53 -4.72
CA VAL A 27 9.32 -13.03 -5.97
C VAL A 27 8.22 -12.38 -6.79
N PHE A 28 8.48 -11.16 -7.12
CA PHE A 28 7.73 -10.32 -8.02
C PHE A 28 7.54 -10.93 -9.40
N SER A 29 6.33 -11.31 -9.76
CA SER A 29 5.95 -11.47 -11.15
C SER A 29 5.16 -10.25 -11.59
N ILE A 30 5.81 -9.34 -12.32
CA ILE A 30 5.08 -8.35 -13.13
C ILE A 30 4.57 -9.13 -14.33
N SER A 31 3.29 -9.51 -14.31
CA SER A 31 2.63 -10.02 -15.51
C SER A 31 2.37 -8.84 -16.43
N VAL A 32 3.25 -8.62 -17.39
CA VAL A 32 3.04 -7.65 -18.46
C VAL A 32 2.26 -8.35 -19.58
N PRO A 33 1.20 -7.73 -20.15
CA PRO A 33 0.49 -8.31 -21.28
C PRO A 33 1.45 -8.60 -22.45
N ASP A 34 1.36 -9.80 -23.00
CA ASP A 34 2.28 -10.38 -23.99
C ASP A 34 2.41 -9.59 -25.33
N ASP A 35 1.60 -8.55 -25.56
CA ASP A 35 1.41 -7.96 -26.89
C ASP A 35 2.12 -6.62 -27.17
N THR A 36 2.86 -6.05 -26.20
CA THR A 36 3.36 -4.67 -26.39
C THR A 36 4.84 -4.45 -26.12
N TRP A 37 5.59 -5.45 -25.64
CA TRP A 37 6.98 -5.20 -25.22
C TRP A 37 7.97 -6.24 -25.76
N ASP A 38 8.99 -5.76 -26.46
CA ASP A 38 10.15 -6.55 -26.81
C ASP A 38 10.86 -7.04 -25.53
N ARG A 39 11.16 -8.34 -25.45
CA ARG A 39 11.80 -9.01 -24.29
C ARG A 39 13.05 -8.28 -23.80
N LYS A 40 13.80 -7.65 -24.72
CA LYS A 40 15.01 -6.90 -24.41
C LYS A 40 14.72 -5.60 -23.66
N HIS A 41 13.62 -4.95 -24.02
CA HIS A 41 13.11 -3.75 -23.36
C HIS A 41 12.57 -4.07 -21.96
N GLN A 42 11.89 -5.19 -21.84
CA GLN A 42 11.37 -5.73 -20.58
C GLN A 42 12.49 -6.00 -19.58
N LEU A 43 13.54 -6.71 -19.97
CA LEU A 43 14.70 -7.00 -19.12
C LEU A 43 15.48 -5.73 -18.70
N ALA A 44 15.53 -4.72 -19.56
CA ALA A 44 16.16 -3.45 -19.24
C ALA A 44 15.37 -2.66 -18.20
N LEU A 45 14.04 -2.62 -18.34
CA LEU A 45 13.15 -2.02 -17.35
C LEU A 45 13.20 -2.71 -16.01
N GLU A 46 13.19 -4.03 -15.99
CA GLU A 46 13.33 -4.82 -14.77
C GLU A 46 14.64 -4.49 -14.05
N ARG A 47 15.74 -4.34 -14.76
CA ARG A 47 17.04 -3.96 -14.20
C ARG A 47 17.01 -2.56 -13.61
N ASP A 48 16.41 -1.58 -14.28
CA ASP A 48 16.27 -0.22 -13.78
C ASP A 48 15.31 -0.13 -12.59
N MET A 49 14.23 -0.91 -12.62
CA MET A 49 13.28 -1.02 -11.52
C MET A 49 13.93 -1.67 -10.30
N LEU A 50 14.79 -2.69 -10.45
CA LEU A 50 15.55 -3.29 -9.36
C LEU A 50 16.47 -2.30 -8.66
N GLY A 51 17.01 -1.32 -9.37
CA GLY A 51 17.79 -0.23 -8.76
C GLY A 51 16.95 0.75 -7.91
N LEU A 52 15.62 0.71 -8.04
CA LEU A 52 14.68 1.51 -7.27
C LEU A 52 14.09 0.74 -6.08
N TYR A 53 14.09 -0.59 -6.15
CA TYR A 53 13.27 -1.45 -5.33
C TYR A 53 14.03 -2.05 -4.13
N VAL A 54 13.37 -2.05 -2.98
CA VAL A 54 13.73 -2.86 -1.80
C VAL A 54 12.48 -3.64 -1.43
N SER A 55 12.57 -4.97 -1.34
CA SER A 55 11.45 -5.81 -0.93
C SER A 55 11.11 -5.56 0.54
N GLY A 56 9.84 -5.32 0.83
CA GLY A 56 9.35 -5.12 2.17
C GLY A 56 7.84 -4.97 2.21
N HIS A 57 7.28 -5.18 3.39
CA HIS A 57 5.88 -4.86 3.64
C HIS A 57 5.74 -3.33 3.80
N PRO A 58 4.59 -2.70 3.40
CA PRO A 58 4.37 -1.25 3.58
C PRO A 58 4.46 -0.76 5.04
N LEU A 59 4.35 -1.67 6.01
CA LEU A 59 4.51 -1.39 7.45
C LEU A 59 5.94 -1.60 7.96
N ASP A 60 6.87 -2.13 7.14
CA ASP A 60 8.24 -2.36 7.56
C ASP A 60 8.92 -1.05 7.99
N GLY A 61 9.50 -1.06 9.17
CA GLY A 61 10.11 0.12 9.79
C GLY A 61 9.16 1.07 10.51
N PHE A 62 7.86 0.80 10.49
CA PHE A 62 6.84 1.57 11.20
C PHE A 62 6.22 0.83 12.38
N GLU A 63 6.63 -0.40 12.63
CA GLU A 63 6.04 -1.29 13.63
C GLU A 63 6.04 -0.64 15.02
N GLU A 64 7.21 -0.19 15.49
CA GLU A 64 7.33 0.44 16.80
C GLU A 64 6.49 1.71 16.93
N ALA A 65 6.47 2.54 15.89
CA ALA A 65 5.72 3.78 15.89
C ALA A 65 4.20 3.53 15.82
N LEU A 66 3.79 2.46 15.17
CA LEU A 66 2.40 2.03 15.11
C LEU A 66 1.98 1.39 16.43
N ASP A 67 2.79 0.46 16.97
CA ASP A 67 2.56 -0.23 18.23
C ASP A 67 2.44 0.73 19.41
N ALA A 68 3.20 1.83 19.41
CA ALA A 68 3.09 2.88 20.42
C ALA A 68 1.73 3.63 20.39
N GLN A 69 0.99 3.52 19.30
CA GLN A 69 -0.29 4.22 19.09
C GLN A 69 -1.50 3.27 19.12
N VAL A 70 -1.30 1.99 19.33
CA VAL A 70 -2.37 0.98 19.43
C VAL A 70 -2.38 0.34 20.82
N ASP A 71 -3.53 -0.14 21.24
CA ASP A 71 -3.67 -0.87 22.52
C ASP A 71 -4.05 -2.34 22.31
N THR A 72 -4.47 -2.68 21.10
CA THR A 72 -4.97 -4.01 20.75
C THR A 72 -4.43 -4.42 19.40
N SER A 73 -3.86 -5.63 19.30
CA SER A 73 -3.40 -6.18 18.02
C SER A 73 -4.58 -6.66 17.16
N LEU A 74 -4.40 -6.66 15.83
CA LEU A 74 -5.43 -7.18 14.92
C LEU A 74 -5.72 -8.65 15.16
N SER A 75 -4.73 -9.45 15.60
CA SER A 75 -4.93 -10.86 15.93
C SER A 75 -5.89 -11.09 17.09
N VAL A 76 -5.87 -10.21 18.10
CA VAL A 76 -6.82 -10.27 19.23
C VAL A 76 -8.24 -9.93 18.77
N VAL A 77 -8.38 -8.94 17.88
CA VAL A 77 -9.70 -8.59 17.32
C VAL A 77 -10.21 -9.69 16.41
N ALA A 78 -9.35 -10.26 15.57
CA ALA A 78 -9.67 -11.34 14.63
C ALA A 78 -10.02 -12.67 15.33
N SER A 79 -9.60 -12.88 16.58
CA SER A 79 -10.01 -14.05 17.37
C SER A 79 -11.48 -14.02 17.79
N GLU A 80 -12.14 -12.86 17.69
CA GLU A 80 -13.55 -12.63 18.09
C GLU A 80 -13.84 -12.93 19.58
N GLU A 81 -12.78 -12.99 20.41
CA GLU A 81 -12.91 -13.28 21.85
C GLU A 81 -13.20 -12.03 22.71
N LEU A 82 -13.19 -10.86 22.09
CA LEU A 82 -13.47 -9.61 22.78
C LEU A 82 -14.96 -9.51 23.18
N LYS A 83 -15.20 -8.90 24.33
CA LYS A 83 -16.56 -8.73 24.87
C LYS A 83 -17.32 -7.66 24.08
N ASN A 84 -18.65 -7.82 24.07
CA ASN A 84 -19.55 -6.78 23.56
C ASN A 84 -19.31 -5.45 24.27
N GLY A 85 -19.13 -4.37 23.50
CA GLY A 85 -18.81 -3.03 23.99
C GLY A 85 -17.32 -2.80 24.30
N ALA A 86 -16.44 -3.75 24.04
CA ALA A 86 -14.99 -3.53 24.20
C ALA A 86 -14.52 -2.42 23.24
N GLU A 87 -13.85 -1.42 23.79
CA GLU A 87 -13.19 -0.37 23.02
C GLU A 87 -11.76 -0.83 22.69
N VAL A 88 -11.32 -0.61 21.46
CA VAL A 88 -10.00 -0.98 20.96
C VAL A 88 -9.41 0.15 20.14
N GLN A 89 -8.10 0.30 20.22
CA GLN A 89 -7.33 1.15 19.31
C GLN A 89 -6.39 0.26 18.49
N ILE A 90 -6.72 0.10 17.22
CA ILE A 90 -6.05 -0.81 16.29
C ILE A 90 -5.38 -0.04 15.17
N GLY A 91 -4.35 -0.61 14.57
CA GLY A 91 -3.62 0.02 13.48
C GLY A 91 -3.18 -0.98 12.43
N GLY A 92 -2.97 -0.47 11.24
CA GLY A 92 -2.54 -1.25 10.10
C GLY A 92 -2.66 -0.47 8.80
N ILE A 93 -2.48 -1.18 7.69
CA ILE A 93 -2.70 -0.64 6.35
C ILE A 93 -4.12 -0.96 5.89
N ILE A 94 -4.77 -0.02 5.22
CA ILE A 94 -6.07 -0.28 4.57
C ILE A 94 -5.82 -1.14 3.33
N SER A 95 -6.22 -2.41 3.39
CA SER A 95 -6.05 -3.36 2.28
C SER A 95 -7.25 -3.39 1.33
N ALA A 96 -8.45 -3.01 1.81
CA ALA A 96 -9.65 -2.92 0.98
C ALA A 96 -10.66 -1.91 1.52
N VAL A 97 -11.44 -1.30 0.63
CA VAL A 97 -12.52 -0.38 0.96
C VAL A 97 -13.76 -0.71 0.13
N ASP A 98 -14.83 -1.13 0.78
CA ASP A 98 -16.15 -1.33 0.17
C ASP A 98 -17.08 -0.18 0.56
N ARG A 99 -17.27 0.76 -0.37
CA ARG A 99 -18.13 1.92 -0.17
C ARG A 99 -19.57 1.59 -0.51
N ARG A 100 -20.47 1.92 0.41
CA ARG A 100 -21.89 1.60 0.33
C ARG A 100 -22.75 2.82 0.61
N VAL A 101 -24.02 2.71 0.25
CA VAL A 101 -25.05 3.70 0.51
C VAL A 101 -26.20 3.03 1.29
N SER A 102 -26.64 3.66 2.37
CA SER A 102 -27.74 3.17 3.18
C SER A 102 -29.04 3.23 2.38
N LYS A 103 -29.76 2.12 2.32
CA LYS A 103 -31.08 2.06 1.67
C LYS A 103 -32.16 2.85 2.40
N LYS A 104 -31.93 3.15 3.68
CA LYS A 104 -32.93 3.81 4.54
C LYS A 104 -32.96 5.33 4.32
N ASP A 105 -31.80 5.95 4.18
CA ASP A 105 -31.65 7.40 4.20
C ASP A 105 -30.66 7.95 3.15
N GLY A 106 -30.09 7.06 2.34
CA GLY A 106 -29.10 7.46 1.30
C GLY A 106 -27.75 7.87 1.87
N SER A 107 -27.49 7.70 3.17
CA SER A 107 -26.22 8.10 3.77
C SER A 107 -25.08 7.17 3.36
N PRO A 108 -23.86 7.71 3.06
CA PRO A 108 -22.71 6.90 2.72
C PRO A 108 -22.11 6.24 3.96
N TRP A 109 -21.61 5.03 3.80
CA TRP A 109 -20.84 4.28 4.77
C TRP A 109 -19.86 3.35 4.09
N ALA A 110 -18.93 2.75 4.80
CA ALA A 110 -17.96 1.83 4.22
C ALA A 110 -17.66 0.65 5.13
N ILE A 111 -17.25 -0.45 4.53
CA ILE A 111 -16.51 -1.52 5.19
C ILE A 111 -15.03 -1.29 4.83
N VAL A 112 -14.20 -1.15 5.84
CA VAL A 112 -12.75 -0.92 5.68
C VAL A 112 -12.03 -2.13 6.25
N THR A 113 -11.21 -2.78 5.43
CA THR A 113 -10.35 -3.87 5.87
C THR A 113 -8.98 -3.30 6.21
N ILE A 114 -8.54 -3.53 7.45
CA ILE A 114 -7.21 -3.17 7.94
C ILE A 114 -6.38 -4.46 8.05
N GLU A 115 -5.14 -4.41 7.63
CA GLU A 115 -4.19 -5.52 7.63
C GLU A 115 -2.91 -5.14 8.35
N ASP A 116 -2.35 -6.07 9.14
CA ASP A 116 -1.04 -5.92 9.77
C ASP A 116 0.09 -6.52 8.91
N GLN A 117 1.33 -6.38 9.38
CA GLN A 117 2.51 -6.92 8.72
C GLN A 117 2.53 -8.45 8.62
N HIS A 118 1.72 -9.15 9.40
CA HIS A 118 1.60 -10.61 9.40
C HIS A 118 0.47 -11.10 8.50
N GLY A 119 -0.24 -10.19 7.83
CA GLY A 119 -1.38 -10.51 6.96
C GLY A 119 -2.68 -10.76 7.72
N VAL A 120 -2.75 -10.41 9.01
CA VAL A 120 -4.00 -10.51 9.79
C VAL A 120 -4.90 -9.36 9.40
N GLN A 121 -6.12 -9.68 8.98
CA GLN A 121 -7.11 -8.73 8.50
C GLN A 121 -8.30 -8.61 9.47
N VAL A 122 -8.78 -7.38 9.63
CA VAL A 122 -10.00 -7.06 10.38
C VAL A 122 -10.87 -6.14 9.55
N GLU A 123 -12.12 -6.54 9.35
CA GLU A 123 -13.15 -5.69 8.73
C GLU A 123 -13.78 -4.77 9.77
N MET A 124 -13.86 -3.49 9.46
CA MET A 124 -14.41 -2.47 10.33
C MET A 124 -15.50 -1.68 9.60
N LEU A 125 -16.65 -1.51 10.25
CA LEU A 125 -17.75 -0.74 9.72
C LEU A 125 -17.60 0.75 10.09
N VAL A 126 -17.65 1.60 9.09
CA VAL A 126 -17.55 3.06 9.23
C VAL A 126 -18.87 3.67 8.79
N PHE A 127 -19.73 4.01 9.75
CA PHE A 127 -21.06 4.55 9.46
C PHE A 127 -21.07 6.06 9.25
N ASN A 128 -22.15 6.56 8.67
CA ASN A 128 -22.35 7.89 8.11
C ASN A 128 -21.70 9.05 8.88
N LYS A 129 -21.91 9.15 10.19
CA LYS A 129 -21.34 10.26 10.99
C LYS A 129 -19.81 10.21 11.04
N VAL A 130 -19.26 9.02 11.29
CA VAL A 130 -17.83 8.80 11.34
C VAL A 130 -17.24 8.89 9.92
N TYR A 131 -17.92 8.30 8.95
CA TYR A 131 -17.51 8.36 7.55
C TYR A 131 -17.37 9.79 7.02
N ALA A 132 -18.28 10.70 7.43
CA ALA A 132 -18.19 12.11 7.05
C ALA A 132 -16.93 12.81 7.59
N LEU A 133 -16.41 12.36 8.74
CA LEU A 133 -15.22 12.92 9.40
C LEU A 133 -13.93 12.28 8.88
N VAL A 134 -13.92 10.94 8.74
CA VAL A 134 -12.71 10.18 8.44
C VAL A 134 -12.60 9.75 6.97
N GLY A 135 -13.62 10.04 6.16
CA GLY A 135 -13.66 9.66 4.74
C GLY A 135 -12.40 9.98 3.93
N PRO A 136 -11.75 11.14 4.13
CA PRO A 136 -10.50 11.47 3.46
C PRO A 136 -9.32 10.53 3.80
N GLN A 137 -9.33 9.88 4.97
CA GLN A 137 -8.30 8.92 5.39
C GLN A 137 -8.60 7.50 4.87
N ILE A 138 -9.84 7.23 4.47
CA ILE A 138 -10.28 5.92 3.94
C ILE A 138 -9.83 5.79 2.48
N VAL A 139 -8.55 5.51 2.31
CA VAL A 139 -7.92 5.25 1.01
C VAL A 139 -7.10 3.99 1.15
N GLU A 140 -7.22 3.07 0.18
CA GLU A 140 -6.40 1.86 0.13
C GLU A 140 -4.92 2.24 0.21
N ASP A 141 -4.14 1.39 0.88
CA ASP A 141 -2.73 1.58 1.16
C ASP A 141 -2.39 2.70 2.18
N ASN A 142 -3.37 3.40 2.74
CA ASN A 142 -3.10 4.28 3.88
C ASN A 142 -2.82 3.46 5.14
N ILE A 143 -1.76 3.86 5.86
CA ILE A 143 -1.52 3.40 7.22
C ILE A 143 -2.41 4.23 8.13
N VAL A 144 -3.19 3.57 8.97
CA VAL A 144 -4.16 4.24 9.85
C VAL A 144 -4.12 3.66 11.26
N VAL A 145 -4.49 4.49 12.22
CA VAL A 145 -4.87 4.09 13.57
C VAL A 145 -6.33 4.43 13.75
N ALA A 146 -7.12 3.42 14.10
CA ALA A 146 -8.54 3.54 14.30
C ALA A 146 -8.93 3.25 15.76
N LYS A 147 -9.78 4.09 16.31
CA LYS A 147 -10.56 3.80 17.52
C LYS A 147 -11.83 3.12 17.09
N ALA A 148 -12.13 2.00 17.70
CA ALA A 148 -13.30 1.21 17.37
C ALA A 148 -13.88 0.55 18.61
N HIS A 149 -15.11 0.10 18.52
CA HIS A 149 -15.74 -0.74 19.54
C HIS A 149 -16.31 -2.02 18.93
N VAL A 150 -16.32 -3.05 19.74
CA VAL A 150 -16.89 -4.34 19.38
C VAL A 150 -18.39 -4.33 19.69
N SER A 151 -19.21 -4.78 18.76
CA SER A 151 -20.64 -5.01 18.98
C SER A 151 -21.01 -6.44 18.59
N ILE A 152 -21.60 -7.17 19.52
CA ILE A 152 -22.10 -8.53 19.30
C ILE A 152 -23.61 -8.47 19.29
N ARG A 153 -24.25 -8.78 18.17
CA ARG A 153 -25.70 -8.84 18.00
C ARG A 153 -26.09 -10.10 17.27
N ASP A 154 -27.04 -10.85 17.82
CA ASP A 154 -27.49 -12.10 17.20
C ASP A 154 -26.33 -13.05 16.85
N ASP A 155 -25.40 -13.21 17.81
CA ASP A 155 -24.15 -14.01 17.66
C ASP A 155 -23.25 -13.56 16.49
N ARG A 156 -23.41 -12.33 16.01
CA ARG A 156 -22.54 -11.72 15.01
C ARG A 156 -21.59 -10.72 15.65
N PHE A 157 -20.31 -11.01 15.51
CA PHE A 157 -19.23 -10.12 15.92
C PHE A 157 -19.05 -9.03 14.86
N GLY A 158 -18.97 -7.79 15.28
CA GLY A 158 -18.72 -6.65 14.41
C GLY A 158 -17.83 -5.61 15.06
N VAL A 159 -16.96 -5.01 14.30
CA VAL A 159 -16.07 -3.92 14.71
C VAL A 159 -16.56 -2.63 14.08
N PHE A 160 -16.83 -1.64 14.90
CA PHE A 160 -17.41 -0.36 14.50
C PHE A 160 -16.40 0.76 14.74
N CYS A 161 -16.06 1.49 13.70
CA CYS A 161 -15.15 2.63 13.79
C CYS A 161 -15.81 3.81 14.48
N ASP A 162 -15.13 4.37 15.46
CA ASP A 162 -15.54 5.60 16.16
C ASP A 162 -14.70 6.79 15.69
N ASP A 163 -13.43 6.57 15.37
CA ASP A 163 -12.50 7.58 14.83
C ASP A 163 -11.35 6.89 14.07
N MET A 164 -10.76 7.61 13.13
CA MET A 164 -9.62 7.12 12.35
C MET A 164 -8.67 8.27 12.03
N LYS A 165 -7.39 8.02 12.15
CA LYS A 165 -6.35 8.99 11.78
C LYS A 165 -5.19 8.32 11.05
N VAL A 166 -4.51 9.06 10.21
CA VAL A 166 -3.19 8.69 9.71
C VAL A 166 -2.19 8.98 10.82
N PRO A 167 -1.47 7.97 11.35
CA PRO A 167 -0.54 8.18 12.45
C PRO A 167 0.68 8.99 12.03
N GLU A 168 1.29 9.66 12.99
CA GLU A 168 2.61 10.26 12.81
C GLU A 168 3.67 9.17 12.98
N LEU A 169 4.28 8.75 11.89
CA LEU A 169 5.20 7.61 11.82
C LEU A 169 6.68 8.03 11.69
N GLY A 170 7.11 9.09 12.35
CA GLY A 170 8.49 9.53 12.26
C GLY A 170 9.02 10.22 13.51
N PRO A 171 10.34 10.22 13.78
CA PRO A 171 10.94 11.01 14.84
C PRO A 171 10.82 12.48 14.50
N GLY A 172 9.78 13.13 15.02
CA GLY A 172 9.55 14.57 14.87
C GLY A 172 8.36 14.94 14.01
N GLY A 173 7.18 14.58 14.47
CA GLY A 173 5.86 15.02 14.03
C GLY A 173 5.78 15.87 12.77
N GLY A 174 5.44 15.28 11.63
CA GLY A 174 5.19 15.99 10.38
C GLY A 174 6.12 15.67 9.21
N ALA A 175 7.27 15.05 9.42
CA ALA A 175 8.22 14.73 8.35
C ALA A 175 7.98 13.35 7.67
N GLY A 176 7.02 12.57 8.11
CA GLY A 176 6.99 11.15 7.85
C GLY A 176 5.82 10.57 7.07
N LEU A 177 4.93 11.36 6.49
CA LEU A 177 3.96 10.76 5.57
C LEU A 177 4.69 10.32 4.30
N PRO A 178 4.60 9.04 3.91
CA PRO A 178 5.24 8.57 2.70
C PRO A 178 4.71 9.32 1.48
N LEU A 179 5.59 9.59 0.53
CA LEU A 179 5.19 10.07 -0.78
C LEU A 179 4.68 8.87 -1.59
N ARG A 180 3.45 8.94 -2.03
CA ARG A 180 2.88 7.93 -2.92
C ARG A 180 2.91 8.41 -4.35
N LEU A 181 3.41 7.54 -5.21
CA LEU A 181 3.50 7.76 -6.65
C LEU A 181 2.75 6.64 -7.34
N THR A 182 2.04 6.96 -8.40
CA THR A 182 1.36 5.97 -9.24
C THR A 182 1.88 6.04 -10.66
N LEU A 183 2.37 4.93 -11.17
CA LEU A 183 2.78 4.76 -12.55
C LEU A 183 1.93 3.70 -13.23
N ARG A 184 1.42 4.02 -14.39
CA ARG A 184 0.80 3.02 -15.26
C ARG A 184 1.88 2.29 -16.05
N THR A 185 1.62 1.04 -16.40
CA THR A 185 2.57 0.20 -17.13
C THR A 185 3.06 0.85 -18.43
N ASP A 186 2.18 1.56 -19.14
CA ASP A 186 2.54 2.32 -20.35
C ASP A 186 3.50 3.49 -20.09
N GLN A 187 3.55 3.99 -18.86
CA GLN A 187 4.49 5.03 -18.42
C GLN A 187 5.82 4.47 -17.89
N CYS A 188 5.89 3.17 -17.62
CA CYS A 188 7.09 2.49 -17.12
C CYS A 188 8.14 2.30 -18.23
N THR A 189 8.59 3.36 -18.87
CA THR A 189 9.68 3.34 -19.83
C THR A 189 11.02 3.63 -19.14
N MET A 190 12.13 3.15 -19.70
CA MET A 190 13.47 3.44 -19.14
C MET A 190 13.71 4.93 -18.96
N GLY A 191 13.28 5.74 -19.93
CA GLY A 191 13.41 7.18 -19.85
C GLY A 191 12.64 7.80 -18.70
N ASN A 192 11.41 7.35 -18.47
CA ASN A 192 10.57 7.84 -17.38
C ASN A 192 11.09 7.39 -16.02
N ILE A 193 11.51 6.14 -15.89
CA ILE A 193 12.13 5.61 -14.66
C ILE A 193 13.40 6.37 -14.29
N SER A 194 14.27 6.63 -15.28
CA SER A 194 15.51 7.41 -15.06
C SER A 194 15.19 8.85 -14.65
N ARG A 195 14.19 9.48 -15.26
CA ARG A 195 13.75 10.84 -14.89
C ARG A 195 13.15 10.88 -13.48
N LEU A 196 12.28 9.92 -13.15
CA LEU A 196 11.73 9.78 -11.81
C LEU A 196 12.85 9.67 -10.77
N LYS A 197 13.80 8.78 -11.00
CA LYS A 197 14.97 8.62 -10.12
C LYS A 197 15.76 9.92 -9.94
N GLN A 198 15.99 10.66 -11.02
CA GLN A 198 16.69 11.96 -10.95
C GLN A 198 15.92 12.97 -10.08
N VAL A 199 14.61 13.08 -10.26
CA VAL A 199 13.77 13.98 -9.46
C VAL A 199 13.80 13.60 -7.98
N LEU A 200 13.70 12.32 -7.65
CA LEU A 200 13.76 11.85 -6.25
C LEU A 200 15.14 12.13 -5.64
N VAL A 201 16.22 11.80 -6.35
CA VAL A 201 17.60 12.05 -5.86
C VAL A 201 17.88 13.55 -5.68
N ALA A 202 17.33 14.42 -6.53
CA ALA A 202 17.51 15.86 -6.41
C ALA A 202 16.77 16.47 -5.20
N ASN A 203 15.73 15.79 -4.70
CA ASN A 203 14.89 16.28 -3.61
C ASN A 203 15.02 15.39 -2.35
N LYS A 204 16.23 15.02 -1.97
CA LYS A 204 16.50 14.16 -0.80
C LYS A 204 15.88 14.69 0.49
N GLY A 205 15.38 13.75 1.30
CA GLY A 205 14.78 14.03 2.61
C GLY A 205 14.54 12.75 3.39
N ASP A 206 13.59 12.79 4.32
CA ASP A 206 13.33 11.72 5.28
C ASP A 206 12.02 10.96 5.00
N SER A 207 11.23 11.38 4.00
CA SER A 207 9.98 10.70 3.66
C SER A 207 10.24 9.52 2.73
N ASP A 208 9.72 8.35 3.09
CA ASP A 208 9.74 7.17 2.22
C ASP A 208 8.91 7.41 0.97
N VAL A 209 9.29 6.75 -0.12
CA VAL A 209 8.57 6.83 -1.40
C VAL A 209 7.97 5.47 -1.72
N TYR A 210 6.66 5.44 -1.87
CA TYR A 210 5.90 4.29 -2.31
C TYR A 210 5.52 4.47 -3.76
N LEU A 211 5.84 3.49 -4.57
CA LEU A 211 5.51 3.47 -5.99
C LEU A 211 4.46 2.40 -6.26
N ASN A 212 3.28 2.82 -6.65
CA ASN A 212 2.21 1.94 -7.10
C ASN A 212 2.28 1.80 -8.62
N VAL A 213 2.53 0.60 -9.12
CA VAL A 213 2.54 0.29 -10.55
C VAL A 213 1.21 -0.38 -10.92
N VAL A 214 0.47 0.27 -11.81
CA VAL A 214 -0.86 -0.18 -12.25
C VAL A 214 -0.77 -0.83 -13.63
N CYS A 215 -1.23 -2.09 -13.73
CA CYS A 215 -1.31 -2.86 -14.95
C CYS A 215 -2.74 -3.37 -15.18
N GLY A 216 -3.50 -2.69 -16.03
CA GLY A 216 -4.92 -3.03 -16.24
C GLY A 216 -5.74 -2.86 -14.96
N THR A 217 -6.26 -3.96 -14.43
CA THR A 217 -7.02 -4.01 -13.17
C THR A 217 -6.16 -4.39 -11.96
N GLU A 218 -4.90 -4.77 -12.18
CA GLU A 218 -3.96 -5.13 -11.12
C GLU A 218 -3.09 -3.94 -10.74
N SER A 219 -2.77 -3.82 -9.48
CA SER A 219 -1.82 -2.84 -8.99
C SER A 219 -0.82 -3.48 -8.03
N LYS A 220 0.39 -2.95 -8.02
CA LYS A 220 1.44 -3.44 -7.15
C LYS A 220 2.20 -2.29 -6.53
N MET A 221 2.25 -2.29 -5.19
CA MET A 221 2.98 -1.28 -4.45
C MET A 221 4.41 -1.74 -4.18
N MET A 222 5.35 -0.82 -4.32
CA MET A 222 6.77 -1.01 -4.04
C MET A 222 7.26 0.11 -3.13
N ILE A 223 8.10 -0.23 -2.16
CA ILE A 223 8.82 0.74 -1.35
C ILE A 223 10.16 1.01 -2.02
N LEU A 224 10.46 2.26 -2.29
CA LEU A 224 11.75 2.63 -2.87
C LEU A 224 12.84 2.66 -1.79
N GLY A 225 14.08 2.37 -2.20
CA GLY A 225 15.20 2.31 -1.28
C GLY A 225 15.45 3.61 -0.52
N GLU A 226 16.08 3.53 0.66
CA GLU A 226 16.35 4.68 1.54
C GLU A 226 17.08 5.83 0.86
N HIS A 227 17.93 5.53 -0.14
CA HIS A 227 18.65 6.52 -0.93
C HIS A 227 17.73 7.38 -1.83
N LEU A 228 16.45 6.99 -1.95
CA LEU A 228 15.40 7.69 -2.70
C LEU A 228 14.38 8.36 -1.79
N ARG A 229 14.60 8.40 -0.48
CA ARG A 229 13.81 9.21 0.44
C ARG A 229 13.85 10.67 0.04
N VAL A 230 12.72 11.36 0.18
CA VAL A 230 12.54 12.72 -0.33
C VAL A 230 12.03 13.69 0.73
N ASN A 231 12.29 14.96 0.49
CA ASN A 231 11.60 16.05 1.20
C ASN A 231 10.31 16.38 0.43
N ARG A 232 9.16 16.20 1.06
CA ARG A 232 7.84 16.48 0.47
C ARG A 232 7.59 17.99 0.36
N SER A 233 8.30 18.64 -0.52
CA SER A 233 8.16 20.06 -0.81
C SER A 233 7.18 20.31 -1.97
N ALA A 234 6.63 21.52 -2.04
CA ALA A 234 5.84 21.97 -3.18
C ALA A 234 6.65 21.90 -4.50
N SER A 235 7.97 22.12 -4.42
CA SER A 235 8.89 22.01 -5.55
C SER A 235 8.92 20.56 -6.08
N LEU A 236 9.12 19.57 -5.19
CA LEU A 236 9.11 18.15 -5.58
C LEU A 236 7.79 17.77 -6.25
N MET A 237 6.64 18.20 -5.71
CA MET A 237 5.34 17.91 -6.29
C MET A 237 5.18 18.54 -7.68
N GLY A 238 5.72 19.74 -7.87
CA GLY A 238 5.78 20.41 -9.17
C GLY A 238 6.65 19.66 -10.18
N ASP A 239 7.85 19.27 -9.78
CA ASP A 239 8.83 18.54 -10.61
C ASP A 239 8.26 17.18 -11.03
N LEU A 240 7.63 16.44 -10.12
CA LEU A 240 6.99 15.16 -10.41
C LEU A 240 5.86 15.31 -11.44
N LYS A 241 4.98 16.29 -11.25
CA LYS A 241 3.89 16.56 -12.20
C LYS A 241 4.40 17.00 -13.56
N ALA A 242 5.44 17.84 -13.60
CA ALA A 242 6.04 18.32 -14.84
C ALA A 242 6.74 17.20 -15.62
N THR A 243 7.39 16.27 -14.88
CA THR A 243 8.22 15.22 -15.48
C THR A 243 7.41 13.99 -15.88
N MET A 244 6.42 13.61 -15.06
CA MET A 244 5.66 12.35 -15.17
C MET A 244 4.18 12.54 -15.49
N GLY A 245 3.71 13.79 -15.46
CA GLY A 245 2.30 14.13 -15.61
C GLY A 245 1.52 14.18 -14.29
N PRO A 246 0.30 14.77 -14.31
CA PRO A 246 -0.47 15.02 -13.07
C PRO A 246 -0.93 13.75 -12.36
N GLY A 247 -1.08 12.63 -13.06
CA GLY A 247 -1.50 11.34 -12.50
C GLY A 247 -0.45 10.60 -11.68
N ILE A 248 0.79 11.12 -11.57
CA ILE A 248 1.86 10.50 -10.78
C ILE A 248 1.59 10.58 -9.27
N LEU A 249 0.93 11.62 -8.83
CA LEU A 249 0.51 11.80 -7.44
C LEU A 249 -0.88 11.18 -7.31
N GLY A 250 -0.94 9.93 -6.84
CA GLY A 250 -2.16 9.16 -6.65
C GLY A 250 -3.13 9.74 -5.64
#